data_80ae45c7eb947bf3bd2502d27bce5fa8
#
_entry.id   80ae45c7eb947bf3bd2502d27bce5fa8
#
_cell.length_a   1.000
_cell.length_b   1.000
_cell.length_c   1.000
_cell.angle_alpha   90.00
_cell.angle_beta   90.00
_cell.angle_gamma   90.00
#
_symmetry.space_group_name_H-M   'P 1'
#
loop_
_entity.id
_entity.type
_entity.pdbx_description
1 polymer ?
#
loop_
_entity_poly.entity_id
_entity_poly.type
_entity_poly.pdbx_seq_one_letter_code
_entity_poly.pdbx_strand_id
1 'polypeptide(L)'
;GVSSAASDVYKRQINNPDIYIDETVMRMCQTHRRMFIQLATQLIKEGKKDKALKVLDYCSEVIPSTTVPHDYIMSSSKEMADDYLTLGEKEKGEAILNDLANKSVEYITWYLSLNDQRLQGSYEDCLRNFYILDEINKSLARANAAGGVQGEGEQQNLSLIHI
;
A
#
# COMPACT_ATOMS: atom_id res chain seq x y z
N GLY A 1 25.98 19.58 -1.31
CA GLY A 1 26.14 19.21 0.09
C GLY A 1 24.93 19.34 0.98
N VAL A 2 23.90 20.14 0.62
CA VAL A 2 22.72 20.35 1.48
C VAL A 2 21.73 19.16 1.40
N SER A 3 21.72 18.40 0.30
CA SER A 3 20.77 17.30 0.13
C SER A 3 21.13 16.03 0.92
N SER A 4 22.40 15.80 1.22
CA SER A 4 22.88 14.63 1.97
C SER A 4 22.55 14.73 3.46
N ALA A 5 22.79 15.88 4.09
CA ALA A 5 22.50 16.09 5.51
C ALA A 5 20.98 16.08 5.79
N ALA A 6 20.17 16.69 4.92
CA ALA A 6 18.71 16.64 5.03
C ALA A 6 18.18 15.22 4.85
N SER A 7 18.73 14.45 3.91
CA SER A 7 18.38 13.04 3.69
C SER A 7 18.74 12.17 4.90
N ASP A 8 19.89 12.41 5.54
CA ASP A 8 20.32 11.64 6.71
C ASP A 8 19.51 11.96 7.97
N VAL A 9 19.13 13.22 8.15
CA VAL A 9 18.22 13.64 9.24
C VAL A 9 16.84 13.03 9.02
N TYR A 10 16.34 13.06 7.80
CA TYR A 10 15.05 12.47 7.41
C TYR A 10 15.02 10.96 7.66
N LYS A 11 16.07 10.25 7.23
CA LYS A 11 16.21 8.80 7.46
C LYS A 11 16.24 8.45 8.96
N ARG A 12 16.94 9.24 9.78
CA ARG A 12 17.03 8.98 11.22
C ARG A 12 15.72 9.23 11.97
N GLN A 13 14.94 10.20 11.51
CA GLN A 13 13.68 10.56 12.18
C GLN A 13 12.55 9.62 11.78
N ILE A 14 12.44 9.23 10.51
CA ILE A 14 11.35 8.39 10.02
C ILE A 14 11.56 6.92 10.37
N ASN A 15 12.79 6.47 10.55
CA ASN A 15 13.10 5.08 10.93
C ASN A 15 12.87 4.75 12.42
N ASN A 16 12.52 5.74 13.24
CA ASN A 16 12.22 5.49 14.65
C ASN A 16 10.69 5.39 14.84
N PRO A 17 10.15 4.19 15.16
CA PRO A 17 8.71 4.00 15.34
C PRO A 17 8.12 4.74 16.54
N ASP A 18 8.97 5.22 17.47
CA ASP A 18 8.57 5.95 18.68
C ASP A 18 8.44 7.47 18.44
N ILE A 19 8.78 7.95 17.25
CA ILE A 19 8.66 9.37 16.93
C ILE A 19 7.24 9.69 16.49
N TYR A 20 6.63 10.65 17.17
CA TYR A 20 5.39 11.26 16.72
C TYR A 20 5.66 12.06 15.43
N ILE A 21 5.04 11.63 14.34
CA ILE A 21 5.05 12.36 13.08
C ILE A 21 3.76 13.17 13.00
N ASP A 22 3.88 14.50 12.91
CA ASP A 22 2.70 15.34 12.76
C ASP A 22 2.01 15.10 11.39
N GLU A 23 0.76 15.55 11.29
CA GLU A 23 -0.06 15.32 10.10
C GLU A 23 0.55 15.90 8.82
N THR A 24 1.21 17.05 8.92
CA THR A 24 1.86 17.72 7.77
C THR A 24 3.02 16.89 7.25
N VAL A 25 3.90 16.43 8.15
CA VAL A 25 5.05 15.59 7.80
C VAL A 25 4.58 14.23 7.27
N MET A 26 3.55 13.64 7.87
CA MET A 26 2.94 12.40 7.40
C MET A 26 2.44 12.54 5.95
N ARG A 27 1.74 13.61 5.65
CA ARG A 27 1.24 13.91 4.31
C ARG A 27 2.37 14.12 3.30
N MET A 28 3.43 14.79 3.70
CA MET A 28 4.64 14.95 2.87
C MET A 28 5.29 13.60 2.57
N CYS A 29 5.43 12.73 3.56
CA CYS A 29 5.99 11.38 3.38
C CYS A 29 5.15 10.55 2.41
N GLN A 30 3.84 10.59 2.54
CA GLN A 30 2.90 9.91 1.64
C GLN A 30 3.00 10.45 0.20
N THR A 31 3.15 11.76 0.04
CA THR A 31 3.35 12.38 -1.27
C THR A 31 4.69 11.96 -1.89
N HIS A 32 5.77 11.92 -1.11
CA HIS A 32 7.06 11.44 -1.59
C HIS A 32 7.01 9.96 -2.00
N ARG A 33 6.34 9.11 -1.22
CA ARG A 33 6.12 7.71 -1.61
C ARG A 33 5.42 7.62 -2.96
N ARG A 34 4.39 8.39 -3.19
CA ARG A 34 3.69 8.43 -4.47
C ARG A 34 4.59 8.84 -5.62
N MET A 35 5.49 9.81 -5.41
CA MET A 35 6.46 10.22 -6.43
C MET A 35 7.43 9.08 -6.79
N PHE A 36 7.96 8.36 -5.80
CA PHE A 36 8.79 7.18 -6.04
C PHE A 36 8.04 6.09 -6.84
N ILE A 37 6.79 5.86 -6.50
CA ILE A 37 5.95 4.88 -7.19
C ILE A 37 5.72 5.30 -8.65
N GLN A 38 5.42 6.56 -8.90
CA GLN A 38 5.26 7.07 -10.28
C GLN A 38 6.54 6.89 -11.10
N LEU A 39 7.71 7.15 -10.50
CA LEU A 39 8.99 6.91 -11.16
C LEU A 39 9.19 5.42 -11.46
N ALA A 40 8.93 4.54 -10.51
CA ALA A 40 9.06 3.10 -10.70
C ALA A 40 8.11 2.59 -11.80
N THR A 41 6.86 3.02 -11.79
CA THR A 41 5.88 2.66 -12.83
C THR A 41 6.34 3.11 -14.22
N GLN A 42 6.91 4.30 -14.32
CA GLN A 42 7.47 4.79 -15.60
C GLN A 42 8.67 3.95 -16.04
N LEU A 43 9.56 3.59 -15.13
CA LEU A 43 10.70 2.74 -15.43
C LEU A 43 10.28 1.34 -15.90
N ILE A 44 9.21 0.79 -15.34
CA ILE A 44 8.62 -0.47 -15.80
C ILE A 44 8.12 -0.35 -17.23
N LYS A 45 7.41 0.72 -17.56
CA LYS A 45 6.91 1.00 -18.92
C LYS A 45 8.06 1.12 -19.94
N GLU A 46 9.21 1.63 -19.51
CA GLU A 46 10.41 1.75 -20.33
C GLU A 46 11.23 0.44 -20.39
N GLY A 47 10.77 -0.63 -19.76
CA GLY A 47 11.47 -1.91 -19.70
C GLY A 47 12.69 -1.95 -18.76
N LYS A 48 12.88 -0.90 -17.95
CA LYS A 48 14.00 -0.76 -16.99
C LYS A 48 13.67 -1.40 -15.64
N LYS A 49 13.33 -2.69 -15.64
CA LYS A 49 12.81 -3.42 -14.47
C LYS A 49 13.75 -3.40 -13.27
N ASP A 50 15.06 -3.59 -13.47
CA ASP A 50 16.05 -3.58 -12.38
C ASP A 50 16.12 -2.23 -11.67
N LYS A 51 16.01 -1.14 -12.44
CA LYS A 51 15.98 0.22 -11.88
C LYS A 51 14.68 0.49 -11.13
N ALA A 52 13.56 0.04 -11.66
CA ALA A 52 12.26 0.15 -11.01
C ALA A 52 12.26 -0.55 -9.64
N LEU A 53 12.77 -1.78 -9.57
CA LEU A 53 12.87 -2.51 -8.31
C LEU A 53 13.74 -1.78 -7.29
N LYS A 54 14.89 -1.25 -7.72
CA LYS A 54 15.76 -0.46 -6.82
C LYS A 54 15.06 0.78 -6.29
N VAL A 55 14.26 1.47 -7.11
CA VAL A 55 13.47 2.63 -6.68
C VAL A 55 12.43 2.25 -5.65
N LEU A 56 11.69 1.15 -5.86
CA LEU A 56 10.69 0.67 -4.92
C LEU A 56 11.30 0.20 -3.60
N ASP A 57 12.39 -0.53 -3.64
CA ASP A 57 13.09 -0.99 -2.45
C ASP A 57 13.69 0.17 -1.66
N TYR A 58 14.26 1.16 -2.34
CA TYR A 58 14.73 2.39 -1.71
C TYR A 58 13.59 3.17 -1.06
N CYS A 59 12.44 3.28 -1.74
CA CYS A 59 11.25 3.90 -1.18
C CYS A 59 10.81 3.20 0.12
N SER A 60 10.76 1.87 0.12
CA SER A 60 10.39 1.07 1.29
C SER A 60 11.37 1.24 2.46
N GLU A 61 12.65 1.44 2.16
CA GLU A 61 13.70 1.69 3.17
C GLU A 61 13.57 3.08 3.78
N VAL A 62 13.40 4.12 2.96
CA VAL A 62 13.42 5.52 3.45
C VAL A 62 12.07 5.99 3.97
N ILE A 63 10.97 5.37 3.55
CA ILE A 63 9.61 5.64 4.01
C ILE A 63 8.97 4.32 4.46
N PRO A 64 9.41 3.76 5.60
CA PRO A 64 8.93 2.46 6.05
C PRO A 64 7.47 2.52 6.47
N SER A 65 6.73 1.46 6.18
CA SER A 65 5.30 1.35 6.50
C SER A 65 5.00 1.30 8.01
N THR A 66 6.00 0.97 8.82
CA THR A 66 5.92 1.00 10.29
C THR A 66 5.73 2.42 10.83
N THR A 67 6.27 3.42 10.16
CA THR A 67 6.20 4.82 10.57
C THR A 67 5.23 5.62 9.71
N VAL A 68 5.20 5.35 8.41
CA VAL A 68 4.28 5.97 7.44
C VAL A 68 3.41 4.86 6.84
N PRO A 69 2.25 4.57 7.42
CA PRO A 69 1.40 3.47 6.97
C PRO A 69 1.07 3.54 5.49
N HIS A 70 0.89 2.38 4.87
CA HIS A 70 0.39 2.32 3.50
C HIS A 70 -1.00 2.96 3.42
N ASP A 71 -1.24 3.69 2.34
CA ASP A 71 -2.50 4.35 2.07
C ASP A 71 -2.86 4.20 0.58
N TYR A 72 -4.11 3.87 0.32
CA TYR A 72 -4.61 3.64 -1.04
C TYR A 72 -4.65 4.93 -1.87
N ILE A 73 -5.06 6.04 -1.25
CA ILE A 73 -5.29 7.32 -1.94
C ILE A 73 -4.04 8.19 -1.89
N MET A 74 -3.53 8.46 -0.69
CA MET A 74 -2.47 9.45 -0.48
C MET A 74 -1.10 8.97 -0.96
N SER A 75 -0.80 7.68 -0.74
CA SER A 75 0.50 7.09 -1.09
C SER A 75 0.50 6.33 -2.41
N SER A 76 -0.63 6.08 -3.04
CA SER A 76 -0.75 5.15 -4.19
C SER A 76 -0.15 3.76 -3.89
N SER A 77 -0.35 3.27 -2.68
CA SER A 77 0.31 2.02 -2.23
C SER A 77 -0.18 0.79 -2.98
N LYS A 78 -1.39 0.82 -3.51
CA LYS A 78 -1.90 -0.27 -4.37
C LYS A 78 -1.08 -0.38 -5.66
N GLU A 79 -0.75 0.73 -6.29
CA GLU A 79 0.11 0.78 -7.48
C GLU A 79 1.52 0.28 -7.16
N MET A 80 2.05 0.59 -5.97
CA MET A 80 3.32 0.05 -5.50
C MET A 80 3.30 -1.48 -5.43
N ALA A 81 2.22 -2.02 -4.89
CA ALA A 81 2.03 -3.47 -4.82
C ALA A 81 1.94 -4.10 -6.22
N ASP A 82 1.16 -3.50 -7.12
CA ASP A 82 1.02 -3.97 -8.50
C ASP A 82 2.36 -3.92 -9.25
N ASP A 83 3.18 -2.89 -9.02
CA ASP A 83 4.52 -2.77 -9.58
C ASP A 83 5.44 -3.89 -9.05
N TYR A 84 5.43 -4.17 -7.74
CA TYR A 84 6.17 -5.31 -7.19
C TYR A 84 5.72 -6.63 -7.80
N LEU A 85 4.43 -6.86 -7.95
CA LEU A 85 3.90 -8.08 -8.59
C LEU A 85 4.36 -8.19 -10.05
N THR A 86 4.36 -7.09 -10.79
CA THR A 86 4.84 -7.02 -12.18
C THR A 86 6.33 -7.34 -12.28
N LEU A 87 7.10 -6.97 -11.26
CA LEU A 87 8.54 -7.24 -11.19
C LEU A 87 8.87 -8.65 -10.66
N GLY A 88 7.86 -9.45 -10.32
CA GLY A 88 8.04 -10.80 -9.79
C GLY A 88 8.26 -10.88 -8.27
N GLU A 89 8.16 -9.76 -7.57
CA GLU A 89 8.31 -9.66 -6.11
C GLU A 89 6.96 -9.92 -5.42
N LYS A 90 6.46 -11.15 -5.55
CA LYS A 90 5.12 -11.54 -5.09
C LYS A 90 4.89 -11.27 -3.60
N GLU A 91 5.82 -11.66 -2.75
CA GLU A 91 5.70 -11.51 -1.30
C GLU A 91 5.59 -10.05 -0.89
N LYS A 92 6.40 -9.17 -1.48
CA LYS A 92 6.37 -7.73 -1.20
C LYS A 92 5.05 -7.10 -1.66
N GLY A 93 4.57 -7.46 -2.84
CA GLY A 93 3.31 -6.98 -3.38
C GLY A 93 2.11 -7.44 -2.54
N GLU A 94 2.04 -8.72 -2.20
CA GLU A 94 0.96 -9.29 -1.38
C GLU A 94 0.95 -8.70 0.03
N ALA A 95 2.11 -8.45 0.64
CA ALA A 95 2.20 -7.84 1.95
C ALA A 95 1.54 -6.44 1.99
N ILE A 96 1.79 -5.62 0.97
CA ILE A 96 1.17 -4.30 0.84
C ILE A 96 -0.34 -4.43 0.62
N LEU A 97 -0.77 -5.31 -0.27
CA LEU A 97 -2.19 -5.53 -0.57
C LEU A 97 -2.95 -6.03 0.66
N ASN A 98 -2.39 -6.95 1.42
CA ASN A 98 -2.99 -7.45 2.65
C ASN A 98 -3.10 -6.36 3.73
N ASP A 99 -2.08 -5.51 3.87
CA ASP A 99 -2.13 -4.36 4.78
C ASP A 99 -3.25 -3.39 4.41
N LEU A 100 -3.39 -3.05 3.14
CA LEU A 100 -4.47 -2.20 2.62
C LEU A 100 -5.85 -2.85 2.79
N ALA A 101 -5.97 -4.16 2.53
CA ALA A 101 -7.21 -4.91 2.71
C ALA A 101 -7.65 -4.92 4.18
N ASN A 102 -6.73 -5.17 5.10
CA ASN A 102 -7.02 -5.15 6.54
C ASN A 102 -7.53 -3.79 6.99
N LYS A 103 -6.92 -2.70 6.53
CA LYS A 103 -7.39 -1.34 6.82
C LYS A 103 -8.79 -1.09 6.30
N SER A 104 -9.09 -1.50 5.07
CA SER A 104 -10.43 -1.35 4.50
C SER A 104 -11.48 -2.14 5.29
N VAL A 105 -11.15 -3.36 5.72
CA VAL A 105 -12.02 -4.18 6.57
C VAL A 105 -12.26 -3.51 7.93
N GLU A 106 -11.22 -2.97 8.56
CA GLU A 106 -11.36 -2.24 9.82
C GLU A 106 -12.28 -1.02 9.68
N TYR A 107 -12.11 -0.20 8.64
CA TYR A 107 -12.98 0.94 8.36
C TYR A 107 -14.42 0.52 8.09
N ILE A 108 -14.64 -0.50 7.26
CA ILE A 108 -15.98 -1.01 6.97
C ILE A 108 -16.65 -1.50 8.26
N THR A 109 -15.94 -2.27 9.08
CA THR A 109 -16.44 -2.78 10.36
C THR A 109 -16.84 -1.64 11.28
N TRP A 110 -16.02 -0.59 11.35
CA TRP A 110 -16.35 0.60 12.13
C TRP A 110 -17.59 1.32 11.60
N TYR A 111 -17.70 1.55 10.29
CA TYR A 111 -18.89 2.19 9.69
C TYR A 111 -20.16 1.40 9.96
N LEU A 112 -20.11 0.07 9.82
CA LEU A 112 -21.26 -0.80 10.08
C LEU A 112 -21.66 -0.88 11.57
N SER A 113 -20.77 -0.49 12.48
CA SER A 113 -21.09 -0.37 13.91
C SER A 113 -21.81 0.92 14.28
N LEU A 114 -21.88 1.88 13.38
CA LEU A 114 -22.56 3.14 13.60
C LEU A 114 -24.09 2.96 13.54
N ASN A 115 -24.83 3.82 14.28
CA ASN A 115 -26.30 3.86 14.13
C ASN A 115 -26.67 4.42 12.75
N ASP A 116 -27.91 4.18 12.32
CA ASP A 116 -28.40 4.52 10.98
C ASP A 116 -28.17 5.99 10.61
N GLN A 117 -28.39 6.89 11.56
CA GLN A 117 -28.21 8.33 11.30
C GLN A 117 -26.76 8.72 11.03
N ARG A 118 -25.81 8.12 11.76
CA ARG A 118 -24.38 8.35 11.56
C ARG A 118 -23.84 7.62 10.33
N LEU A 119 -24.34 6.42 10.08
CA LEU A 119 -24.01 5.66 8.90
C LEU A 119 -24.44 6.40 7.62
N GLN A 120 -25.61 7.02 7.63
CA GLN A 120 -26.09 7.80 6.49
C GLN A 120 -25.14 8.95 6.13
N GLY A 121 -24.56 9.64 7.12
CA GLY A 121 -23.56 10.69 6.90
C GLY A 121 -22.20 10.19 6.41
N SER A 122 -21.90 8.91 6.58
CA SER A 122 -20.62 8.28 6.22
C SER A 122 -20.76 7.24 5.10
N TYR A 123 -21.91 7.18 4.47
CA TYR A 123 -22.25 6.13 3.49
C TYR A 123 -21.29 6.08 2.30
N GLU A 124 -20.94 7.24 1.76
CA GLU A 124 -20.00 7.31 0.62
C GLU A 124 -18.59 6.84 0.99
N ASP A 125 -18.13 7.15 2.19
CA ASP A 125 -16.84 6.69 2.68
C ASP A 125 -16.82 5.18 2.90
N CYS A 126 -17.93 4.62 3.40
CA CYS A 126 -18.10 3.18 3.54
C CYS A 126 -18.08 2.49 2.16
N LEU A 127 -18.81 3.00 1.18
CA LEU A 127 -18.79 2.48 -0.20
C LEU A 127 -17.41 2.57 -0.83
N ARG A 128 -16.67 3.65 -0.59
CA ARG A 128 -15.30 3.80 -1.07
C ARG A 128 -14.40 2.70 -0.54
N ASN A 129 -14.51 2.34 0.73
CA ASN A 129 -13.73 1.26 1.31
C ASN A 129 -14.10 -0.11 0.75
N PHE A 130 -15.36 -0.36 0.41
CA PHE A 130 -15.77 -1.57 -0.33
C PHE A 130 -15.15 -1.61 -1.72
N TYR A 131 -15.15 -0.48 -2.44
CA TYR A 131 -14.49 -0.38 -3.74
C TYR A 131 -12.98 -0.65 -3.65
N ILE A 132 -12.31 -0.06 -2.66
CA ILE A 132 -10.87 -0.28 -2.41
C ILE A 132 -10.60 -1.76 -2.17
N LEU A 133 -11.41 -2.42 -1.33
CA LEU A 133 -11.27 -3.84 -1.05
C LEU A 133 -11.48 -4.71 -2.30
N ASP A 134 -12.44 -4.37 -3.14
CA ASP A 134 -12.68 -5.06 -4.42
C ASP A 134 -11.47 -4.93 -5.36
N GLU A 135 -10.91 -3.75 -5.51
CA GLU A 135 -9.72 -3.51 -6.34
C GLU A 135 -8.48 -4.27 -5.82
N ILE A 136 -8.30 -4.32 -4.50
CA ILE A 136 -7.23 -5.10 -3.86
C ILE A 136 -7.41 -6.60 -4.15
N ASN A 137 -8.64 -7.11 -4.00
CA ASN A 137 -8.94 -8.51 -4.27
C ASN A 137 -8.70 -8.88 -5.74
N LYS A 138 -8.99 -8.00 -6.67
CA LYS A 138 -8.67 -8.20 -8.10
C LYS A 138 -7.16 -8.31 -8.34
N SER A 139 -6.35 -7.49 -7.68
CA SER A 139 -4.88 -7.58 -7.77
C SER A 139 -4.35 -8.88 -7.16
N LEU A 140 -4.86 -9.30 -6.01
CA LEU A 140 -4.50 -10.57 -5.39
C LEU A 140 -4.90 -11.77 -6.26
N ALA A 141 -6.08 -11.75 -6.85
CA ALA A 141 -6.53 -12.80 -7.77
C ALA A 141 -5.64 -12.92 -9.00
N ARG A 142 -5.21 -11.79 -9.58
CA ARG A 142 -4.25 -11.76 -10.71
C ARG A 142 -2.89 -12.32 -10.31
N ALA A 143 -2.40 -11.98 -9.13
CA ALA A 143 -1.13 -12.50 -8.60
C ALA A 143 -1.19 -14.02 -8.42
N ASN A 144 -2.27 -14.55 -7.89
CA ASN A 144 -2.48 -15.98 -7.69
C ASN A 144 -2.64 -16.73 -9.02
N ALA A 145 -3.35 -16.17 -10.00
CA ALA A 145 -3.48 -16.75 -11.33
C ALA A 145 -2.13 -16.82 -12.07
N ALA A 146 -1.29 -15.80 -11.95
CA ALA A 146 0.06 -15.78 -12.53
C ALA A 146 1.02 -16.77 -11.83
N GLY A 147 0.81 -17.06 -10.52
CA GLY A 147 1.54 -18.07 -9.76
C GLY A 147 1.00 -19.49 -9.91
N GLY A 148 -0.19 -19.65 -10.48
CA GLY A 148 -0.98 -20.89 -10.52
C GLY A 148 -0.54 -21.94 -11.53
N VAL A 149 0.69 -21.88 -12.05
CA VAL A 149 1.30 -22.99 -12.82
C VAL A 149 2.07 -23.96 -11.90
N GLN A 150 2.19 -23.65 -10.62
CA GLN A 150 2.80 -24.57 -9.64
C GLN A 150 2.02 -24.57 -8.33
N GLY A 151 1.24 -25.63 -8.10
CA GLY A 151 0.81 -26.06 -6.76
C GLY A 151 -0.64 -25.76 -6.42
N GLU A 152 -1.41 -26.82 -6.41
CA GLU A 152 -2.64 -26.97 -5.63
C GLU A 152 -2.33 -26.65 -4.16
N GLY A 153 -2.97 -25.62 -3.62
CA GLY A 153 -2.99 -25.36 -2.19
C GLY A 153 -3.02 -23.87 -1.89
N GLU A 154 -4.21 -23.37 -1.73
CA GLU A 154 -4.59 -22.51 -0.63
C GLU A 154 -5.87 -21.73 -0.89
N GLN A 155 -6.95 -22.37 -0.50
CA GLN A 155 -8.26 -21.74 -0.30
C GLN A 155 -8.30 -20.86 0.97
N GLN A 156 -7.20 -20.33 1.45
CA GLN A 156 -7.19 -19.63 2.75
C GLN A 156 -7.49 -18.13 2.70
N ASN A 157 -7.40 -17.47 1.55
CA ASN A 157 -7.66 -16.03 1.47
C ASN A 157 -9.12 -15.65 1.15
N LEU A 158 -9.98 -16.60 0.84
CA LEU A 158 -11.42 -16.36 0.66
C LEU A 158 -12.21 -16.27 1.98
N SER A 159 -11.60 -16.66 3.11
CA SER A 159 -12.26 -16.60 4.43
C SER A 159 -12.39 -15.20 5.01
N LEU A 160 -11.69 -14.19 4.47
CA LEU A 160 -11.81 -12.78 4.89
C LEU A 160 -13.03 -12.07 4.27
N ILE A 161 -13.68 -12.67 3.28
CA ILE A 161 -14.83 -12.09 2.56
C ILE A 161 -16.17 -12.65 3.06
N HIS A 162 -16.17 -13.67 3.92
CA HIS A 162 -17.35 -14.22 4.55
C HIS A 162 -17.61 -13.59 5.92
N ILE A 163 -18.12 -12.37 5.88
CA ILE A 163 -18.85 -11.78 7.02
C ILE A 163 -20.25 -11.51 6.56
#